data_3c2aff73a3eff720cd6f2abf70343915
#
_entry.id   3c2aff73a3eff720cd6f2abf70343915
#
_cell.length_a   1.000
_cell.length_b   1.000
_cell.length_c   1.000
_cell.angle_alpha   90.00
_cell.angle_beta   90.00
_cell.angle_gamma   90.00
#
_symmetry.space_group_name_H-M   'P 1'
#
loop_
_entity.id
_entity.type
_entity.pdbx_description
1 polymer ?
#
loop_
_entity_poly.entity_id
_entity_poly.type
_entity_poly.pdbx_seq_one_letter_code
_entity_poly.pdbx_strand_id
1 'polypeptide(L)'
;MNMVQNSKLKTFYNKVYKKGESKHFTSFVTKGTPTDEVKEIIKELNWKNKSVLDVGCGTGLFAHKVSKLGPKQVLGIDFSKEAIEIAIQTHKNNNLQYQVLDVKEIKSKYDVIVSLGTLEHMDDPLKTLKILKKHLTKNGKLIVTSPNWTNPRGYILMTLWHLFNAPITLADLHYQTPVDFQNYAKKLGM
;
A
#
# COMPACT_ATOMS: atom_id res chain seq x y z
N MET A 1 5.91 6.85 22.11
CA MET A 1 7.07 6.99 21.21
C MET A 1 6.72 7.15 19.73
N ASN A 2 5.46 7.27 19.33
CA ASN A 2 5.00 7.01 17.96
C ASN A 2 4.55 8.20 17.11
N MET A 3 4.35 9.39 17.66
CA MET A 3 3.95 10.58 16.85
C MET A 3 5.12 11.20 16.06
N VAL A 4 6.33 11.07 16.53
CA VAL A 4 7.53 11.66 15.89
C VAL A 4 7.95 10.87 14.65
N GLN A 5 7.75 9.55 14.65
CA GLN A 5 8.14 8.67 13.54
C GLN A 5 7.19 8.83 12.34
N ASN A 6 5.88 8.90 12.59
CA ASN A 6 4.87 9.16 11.55
C ASN A 6 5.04 10.53 10.88
N SER A 7 5.47 11.56 11.63
CA SER A 7 5.73 12.88 11.06
C SER A 7 6.95 12.91 10.15
N LYS A 8 8.00 12.15 10.48
CA LYS A 8 9.21 12.02 9.65
C LYS A 8 8.91 11.27 8.34
N LEU A 9 8.17 10.16 8.43
CA LEU A 9 7.76 9.37 7.28
C LEU A 9 6.87 10.20 6.34
N LYS A 10 5.88 10.91 6.89
CA LYS A 10 5.03 11.82 6.13
C LYS A 10 5.83 12.91 5.41
N THR A 11 6.79 13.53 6.11
CA THR A 11 7.66 14.55 5.52
C THR A 11 8.53 13.97 4.41
N PHE A 12 9.02 12.73 4.58
CA PHE A 12 9.82 12.03 3.57
C PHE A 12 8.98 11.79 2.30
N TYR A 13 7.81 11.17 2.41
CA TYR A 13 6.96 10.87 1.26
C TYR A 13 6.45 12.13 0.57
N ASN A 14 6.07 13.17 1.31
CA ASN A 14 5.70 14.45 0.71
C ASN A 14 6.84 15.05 -0.14
N LYS A 15 8.12 14.92 0.30
CA LYS A 15 9.27 15.31 -0.52
C LYS A 15 9.44 14.44 -1.76
N VAL A 16 9.23 13.13 -1.64
CA VAL A 16 9.29 12.17 -2.75
C VAL A 16 8.27 12.55 -3.82
N TYR A 17 7.02 12.73 -3.45
CA TYR A 17 5.96 13.08 -4.38
C TYR A 17 6.13 14.48 -5.00
N LYS A 18 6.61 15.48 -4.25
CA LYS A 18 6.94 16.80 -4.80
C LYS A 18 8.07 16.77 -5.84
N LYS A 19 9.04 15.87 -5.69
CA LYS A 19 10.16 15.71 -6.63
C LYS A 19 9.82 14.85 -7.85
N GLY A 20 8.62 14.26 -7.88
CA GLY A 20 8.14 13.33 -8.88
C GLY A 20 8.52 11.87 -8.55
N GLU A 21 7.53 10.98 -8.64
CA GLU A 21 7.67 9.52 -8.39
C GLU A 21 8.82 8.90 -9.19
N SER A 22 9.08 9.45 -10.38
CA SER A 22 10.12 8.96 -11.27
C SER A 22 11.50 8.91 -10.64
N LYS A 23 11.81 9.73 -9.63
CA LYS A 23 13.13 9.75 -8.98
C LYS A 23 13.30 8.78 -7.81
N HIS A 24 12.20 8.27 -7.25
CA HIS A 24 12.23 7.32 -6.13
C HIS A 24 12.09 5.88 -6.59
N PHE A 25 11.27 5.63 -7.62
CA PHE A 25 10.97 4.30 -8.14
C PHE A 25 11.57 4.04 -9.52
N THR A 26 12.46 4.90 -10.02
CA THR A 26 12.97 4.91 -11.41
C THR A 26 13.64 3.64 -11.89
N SER A 27 14.00 2.74 -11.00
CA SER A 27 14.65 1.50 -11.44
C SER A 27 13.69 0.33 -11.65
N PHE A 28 12.41 0.45 -11.25
CA PHE A 28 11.53 -0.72 -11.17
C PHE A 28 10.16 -0.56 -11.81
N VAL A 29 9.75 0.64 -12.18
CA VAL A 29 8.44 0.88 -12.80
C VAL A 29 8.65 1.50 -14.17
N THR A 30 8.46 0.71 -15.21
CA THR A 30 8.28 1.22 -16.57
C THR A 30 7.02 2.09 -16.58
N LYS A 31 7.12 3.32 -17.08
CA LYS A 31 6.03 4.31 -17.11
C LYS A 31 4.67 3.66 -17.43
N GLY A 32 3.78 3.65 -16.44
CA GLY A 32 2.38 3.22 -16.63
C GLY A 32 2.13 1.71 -16.78
N THR A 33 3.17 0.87 -16.78
CA THR A 33 3.00 -0.58 -16.82
C THR A 33 2.80 -1.09 -15.40
N PRO A 34 1.73 -1.86 -15.12
CA PRO A 34 1.55 -2.47 -13.81
C PRO A 34 2.68 -3.45 -13.53
N THR A 35 3.14 -3.49 -12.29
CA THR A 35 4.04 -4.55 -11.82
C THR A 35 3.36 -5.90 -12.01
N ASP A 36 4.11 -6.99 -12.07
CA ASP A 36 3.54 -8.33 -12.20
C ASP A 36 2.66 -8.66 -10.98
N GLU A 37 3.02 -8.17 -9.80
CA GLU A 37 2.20 -8.20 -8.59
C GLU A 37 0.80 -7.61 -8.82
N VAL A 38 0.71 -6.41 -9.36
CA VAL A 38 -0.58 -5.74 -9.64
C VAL A 38 -1.39 -6.52 -10.67
N LYS A 39 -0.74 -7.08 -11.69
CA LYS A 39 -1.41 -7.91 -12.71
C LYS A 39 -2.02 -9.16 -12.10
N GLU A 40 -1.28 -9.85 -11.23
CA GLU A 40 -1.77 -11.07 -10.57
C GLU A 40 -2.92 -10.76 -9.62
N ILE A 41 -2.81 -9.73 -8.78
CA ILE A 41 -3.91 -9.31 -7.89
C ILE A 41 -5.18 -8.98 -8.68
N ILE A 42 -5.04 -8.32 -9.81
CA ILE A 42 -6.18 -7.98 -10.66
C ILE A 42 -6.88 -9.23 -11.20
N LYS A 43 -6.13 -10.27 -11.57
CA LYS A 43 -6.68 -11.53 -12.09
C LYS A 43 -7.34 -12.41 -11.01
N GLU A 44 -6.80 -12.39 -9.79
CA GLU A 44 -7.23 -13.27 -8.69
C GLU A 44 -8.65 -12.98 -8.17
N LEU A 45 -9.21 -11.80 -8.49
CA LEU A 45 -10.48 -11.38 -7.94
C LEU A 45 -11.48 -10.98 -9.01
N ASN A 46 -12.75 -11.31 -8.74
CA ASN A 46 -13.85 -10.68 -9.44
C ASN A 46 -14.20 -9.35 -8.76
N TRP A 47 -13.89 -8.24 -9.43
CA TRP A 47 -14.10 -6.88 -8.94
C TRP A 47 -15.52 -6.35 -9.16
N LYS A 48 -16.30 -6.99 -10.04
CA LYS A 48 -17.63 -6.53 -10.44
C LYS A 48 -18.57 -6.37 -9.24
N ASN A 49 -19.21 -5.22 -9.13
CA ASN A 49 -20.14 -4.85 -8.06
C ASN A 49 -19.54 -4.85 -6.64
N LYS A 50 -18.22 -4.86 -6.49
CA LYS A 50 -17.54 -4.81 -5.20
C LYS A 50 -17.30 -3.38 -4.74
N SER A 51 -17.39 -3.16 -3.42
CA SER A 51 -16.83 -1.97 -2.76
C SER A 51 -15.36 -2.24 -2.42
N VAL A 52 -14.46 -1.37 -2.88
CA VAL A 52 -13.01 -1.57 -2.78
C VAL A 52 -12.38 -0.42 -2.02
N LEU A 53 -11.47 -0.73 -1.11
CA LEU A 53 -10.59 0.22 -0.42
C LEU A 53 -9.13 -0.09 -0.78
N ASP A 54 -8.41 0.92 -1.27
CA ASP A 54 -6.97 0.89 -1.52
C ASP A 54 -6.26 1.72 -0.45
N VAL A 55 -5.51 1.05 0.44
CA VAL A 55 -4.85 1.64 1.60
C VAL A 55 -3.38 1.92 1.29
N GLY A 56 -2.97 3.18 1.39
CA GLY A 56 -1.67 3.64 0.92
C GLY A 56 -1.64 3.70 -0.60
N CYS A 57 -2.68 4.27 -1.20
CA CYS A 57 -2.89 4.26 -2.65
C CYS A 57 -1.86 5.08 -3.45
N GLY A 58 -1.00 5.85 -2.77
CA GLY A 58 -0.04 6.74 -3.42
C GLY A 58 -0.71 7.64 -4.44
N THR A 59 -0.16 7.68 -5.66
CA THR A 59 -0.72 8.46 -6.78
C THR A 59 -1.92 7.81 -7.48
N GLY A 60 -2.47 6.72 -6.93
CA GLY A 60 -3.76 6.17 -7.32
C GLY A 60 -3.76 5.22 -8.52
N LEU A 61 -2.60 4.75 -9.00
CA LEU A 61 -2.51 3.91 -10.19
C LEU A 61 -3.29 2.59 -10.06
N PHE A 62 -3.15 1.89 -8.92
CA PHE A 62 -3.86 0.63 -8.68
C PHE A 62 -5.37 0.86 -8.57
N ALA A 63 -5.80 1.79 -7.71
CA ALA A 63 -7.21 2.15 -7.56
C ALA A 63 -7.88 2.50 -8.90
N HIS A 64 -7.19 3.26 -9.76
CA HIS A 64 -7.68 3.62 -11.08
C HIS A 64 -7.80 2.40 -12.01
N LYS A 65 -6.83 1.48 -12.00
CA LYS A 65 -6.94 0.25 -12.81
C LYS A 65 -8.13 -0.60 -12.37
N VAL A 66 -8.28 -0.79 -11.05
CA VAL A 66 -9.40 -1.56 -10.49
C VAL A 66 -10.74 -0.90 -10.79
N SER A 67 -10.83 0.44 -10.76
CA SER A 67 -12.08 1.16 -11.03
C SER A 67 -12.67 0.88 -12.43
N LYS A 68 -11.85 0.44 -13.37
CA LYS A 68 -12.26 0.06 -14.74
C LYS A 68 -12.81 -1.36 -14.88
N LEU A 69 -12.71 -2.17 -13.80
CA LEU A 69 -13.12 -3.58 -13.81
C LEU A 69 -14.54 -3.79 -13.29
N GLY A 70 -15.34 -2.71 -13.23
CA GLY A 70 -16.75 -2.74 -12.86
C GLY A 70 -17.06 -2.85 -11.36
N PRO A 71 -16.21 -2.38 -10.44
CA PRO A 71 -16.58 -2.31 -9.03
C PRO A 71 -17.73 -1.30 -8.83
N LYS A 72 -18.47 -1.48 -7.74
CA LYS A 72 -19.51 -0.53 -7.33
C LYS A 72 -18.89 0.82 -6.99
N GLN A 73 -17.80 0.79 -6.24
CA GLN A 73 -17.03 1.97 -5.84
C GLN A 73 -15.61 1.58 -5.46
N VAL A 74 -14.67 2.50 -5.67
CA VAL A 74 -13.29 2.39 -5.21
C VAL A 74 -12.95 3.65 -4.43
N LEU A 75 -12.41 3.48 -3.23
CA LEU A 75 -11.82 4.55 -2.45
C LEU A 75 -10.32 4.29 -2.29
N GLY A 76 -9.48 5.20 -2.76
CA GLY A 76 -8.06 5.23 -2.45
C GLY A 76 -7.80 6.16 -1.25
N ILE A 77 -7.10 5.69 -0.25
CA ILE A 77 -6.66 6.51 0.89
C ILE A 77 -5.15 6.52 1.02
N ASP A 78 -4.62 7.68 1.35
CA ASP A 78 -3.21 7.87 1.69
C ASP A 78 -3.08 8.97 2.74
N PHE A 79 -2.04 8.93 3.56
CA PHE A 79 -1.76 9.99 4.52
C PHE A 79 -1.09 11.21 3.89
N SER A 80 -0.49 11.05 2.70
CA SER A 80 0.17 12.12 1.95
C SER A 80 -0.86 12.92 1.15
N LYS A 81 -0.98 14.20 1.48
CA LYS A 81 -1.80 15.13 0.72
C LYS A 81 -1.31 15.29 -0.72
N GLU A 82 0.00 15.33 -0.90
CA GLU A 82 0.65 15.47 -2.20
C GLU A 82 0.35 14.27 -3.12
N ALA A 83 0.38 13.06 -2.57
CA ALA A 83 0.02 11.85 -3.31
C ALA A 83 -1.44 11.90 -3.79
N ILE A 84 -2.35 12.26 -2.88
CA ILE A 84 -3.79 12.35 -3.18
C ILE A 84 -4.08 13.45 -4.20
N GLU A 85 -3.42 14.60 -4.13
CA GLU A 85 -3.58 15.67 -5.12
C GLU A 85 -3.18 15.19 -6.52
N ILE A 86 -2.05 14.47 -6.65
CA ILE A 86 -1.62 13.85 -7.90
C ILE A 86 -2.65 12.81 -8.37
N ALA A 87 -3.12 11.93 -7.48
CA ALA A 87 -4.11 10.91 -7.81
C ALA A 87 -5.40 11.51 -8.39
N ILE A 88 -5.93 12.56 -7.76
CA ILE A 88 -7.14 13.27 -8.22
C ILE A 88 -6.93 13.93 -9.60
N GLN A 89 -5.73 14.48 -9.85
CA GLN A 89 -5.43 15.14 -11.12
C GLN A 89 -5.24 14.14 -12.26
N THR A 90 -4.58 13.01 -12.00
CA THR A 90 -4.11 12.09 -13.02
C THR A 90 -5.05 10.90 -13.28
N HIS A 91 -5.81 10.48 -12.27
CA HIS A 91 -6.57 9.22 -12.30
C HIS A 91 -8.04 9.45 -11.93
N LYS A 92 -8.90 9.62 -12.94
CA LYS A 92 -10.34 9.89 -12.75
C LYS A 92 -11.19 8.74 -13.26
N ASN A 93 -12.25 8.41 -12.51
CA ASN A 93 -13.34 7.56 -12.95
C ASN A 93 -14.60 7.87 -12.10
N ASN A 94 -15.80 7.64 -12.64
CA ASN A 94 -17.06 7.98 -11.97
C ASN A 94 -17.28 7.23 -10.65
N ASN A 95 -16.71 6.03 -10.51
CA ASN A 95 -16.81 5.17 -9.33
C ASN A 95 -15.55 5.20 -8.46
N LEU A 96 -14.65 6.17 -8.67
CA LEU A 96 -13.36 6.28 -7.98
C LEU A 96 -13.25 7.59 -7.22
N GLN A 97 -12.85 7.49 -5.96
CA GLN A 97 -12.58 8.63 -5.09
C GLN A 97 -11.23 8.46 -4.39
N TYR A 98 -10.60 9.58 -4.05
CA TYR A 98 -9.37 9.61 -3.27
C TYR A 98 -9.52 10.51 -2.05
N GLN A 99 -8.90 10.11 -0.94
CA GLN A 99 -9.04 10.85 0.31
C GLN A 99 -7.74 10.82 1.12
N VAL A 100 -7.36 11.98 1.67
CA VAL A 100 -6.31 12.03 2.70
C VAL A 100 -6.91 11.50 3.99
N LEU A 101 -6.53 10.27 4.40
CA LEU A 101 -7.15 9.60 5.53
C LEU A 101 -6.17 8.64 6.21
N ASP A 102 -6.14 8.62 7.54
CA ASP A 102 -5.48 7.56 8.31
C ASP A 102 -6.38 6.32 8.38
N VAL A 103 -5.78 5.12 8.43
CA VAL A 103 -6.50 3.85 8.55
C VAL A 103 -7.42 3.79 9.79
N LYS A 104 -7.10 4.55 10.84
CA LYS A 104 -7.90 4.64 12.06
C LYS A 104 -9.21 5.41 11.88
N GLU A 105 -9.32 6.19 10.82
CA GLU A 105 -10.47 7.05 10.53
C GLU A 105 -11.45 6.42 9.54
N ILE A 106 -11.16 5.21 9.04
CA ILE A 106 -12.07 4.46 8.16
C ILE A 106 -13.39 4.21 8.90
N LYS A 107 -14.51 4.52 8.24
CA LYS A 107 -15.85 4.35 8.84
C LYS A 107 -16.70 3.26 8.16
N SER A 108 -16.47 3.02 6.89
CA SER A 108 -17.26 2.11 6.07
C SER A 108 -16.69 0.69 6.07
N LYS A 109 -17.49 -0.27 5.56
CA LYS A 109 -17.04 -1.64 5.28
C LYS A 109 -16.90 -1.85 3.78
N TYR A 110 -15.96 -2.73 3.40
CA TYR A 110 -15.59 -3.00 2.03
C TYR A 110 -15.57 -4.50 1.73
N ASP A 111 -15.91 -4.86 0.50
CA ASP A 111 -15.83 -6.23 0.02
C ASP A 111 -14.40 -6.65 -0.26
N VAL A 112 -13.56 -5.70 -0.65
CA VAL A 112 -12.14 -5.92 -0.86
C VAL A 112 -11.37 -4.76 -0.26
N ILE A 113 -10.39 -5.06 0.57
CA ILE A 113 -9.40 -4.10 1.05
C ILE A 113 -8.04 -4.54 0.53
N VAL A 114 -7.31 -3.61 -0.08
CA VAL A 114 -5.98 -3.84 -0.63
C VAL A 114 -4.99 -2.89 0.02
N SER A 115 -3.78 -3.35 0.31
CA SER A 115 -2.67 -2.54 0.81
C SER A 115 -1.37 -3.07 0.19
N LEU A 116 -0.85 -2.37 -0.80
CA LEU A 116 0.30 -2.81 -1.60
C LEU A 116 1.55 -2.01 -1.22
N GLY A 117 2.58 -2.70 -0.73
CA GLY A 117 3.85 -2.07 -0.37
C GLY A 117 3.68 -0.92 0.64
N THR A 118 2.81 -1.09 1.63
CA THR A 118 2.45 -0.03 2.59
C THR A 118 2.59 -0.49 4.03
N LEU A 119 2.35 -1.79 4.30
CA LEU A 119 2.30 -2.35 5.64
C LEU A 119 3.66 -2.26 6.36
N GLU A 120 4.75 -2.36 5.62
CA GLU A 120 6.13 -2.24 6.11
C GLU A 120 6.46 -0.86 6.68
N HIS A 121 5.67 0.14 6.33
CA HIS A 121 5.83 1.53 6.81
C HIS A 121 4.92 1.87 7.99
N MET A 122 4.03 0.96 8.39
CA MET A 122 3.12 1.18 9.51
C MET A 122 3.82 0.96 10.84
N ASP A 123 3.50 1.76 11.87
CA ASP A 123 4.09 1.64 13.21
C ASP A 123 3.86 0.24 13.83
N ASP A 124 2.67 -0.31 13.64
CA ASP A 124 2.27 -1.65 14.12
C ASP A 124 1.45 -2.35 13.03
N PRO A 125 2.10 -3.19 12.22
CA PRO A 125 1.46 -3.94 11.15
C PRO A 125 0.26 -4.78 11.60
N LEU A 126 0.40 -5.50 12.71
CA LEU A 126 -0.67 -6.36 13.21
C LEU A 126 -1.88 -5.56 13.69
N LYS A 127 -1.67 -4.43 14.35
CA LYS A 127 -2.73 -3.51 14.77
C LYS A 127 -3.44 -2.91 13.55
N THR A 128 -2.69 -2.51 12.54
CA THR A 128 -3.23 -2.03 11.26
C THR A 128 -4.10 -3.09 10.61
N LEU A 129 -3.61 -4.32 10.48
CA LEU A 129 -4.37 -5.44 9.92
C LEU A 129 -5.64 -5.74 10.72
N LYS A 130 -5.61 -5.65 12.05
CA LYS A 130 -6.81 -5.77 12.90
C LYS A 130 -7.86 -4.70 12.61
N ILE A 131 -7.42 -3.46 12.36
CA ILE A 131 -8.31 -2.37 11.96
C ILE A 131 -8.92 -2.69 10.59
N LEU A 132 -8.10 -3.02 9.60
CA LEU A 132 -8.58 -3.33 8.25
C LEU A 132 -9.56 -4.51 8.25
N LYS A 133 -9.29 -5.57 9.02
CA LYS A 133 -10.21 -6.71 9.16
C LYS A 133 -11.59 -6.29 9.67
N LYS A 134 -11.69 -5.37 10.63
CA LYS A 134 -12.98 -4.85 11.15
C LYS A 134 -13.80 -4.13 10.09
N HIS A 135 -13.13 -3.60 9.07
CA HIS A 135 -13.74 -2.89 7.95
C HIS A 135 -14.02 -3.79 6.73
N LEU A 136 -13.83 -5.09 6.83
CA LEU A 136 -14.31 -6.04 5.84
C LEU A 136 -15.80 -6.33 6.02
N THR A 137 -16.50 -6.55 4.91
CA THR A 137 -17.83 -7.22 4.93
C THR A 137 -17.68 -8.69 5.34
N LYS A 138 -18.79 -9.39 5.60
CA LYS A 138 -18.79 -10.78 6.10
C LYS A 138 -17.93 -11.73 5.24
N ASN A 139 -17.96 -11.56 3.92
CA ASN A 139 -17.19 -12.36 2.96
C ASN A 139 -16.11 -11.53 2.26
N GLY A 140 -15.69 -10.43 2.90
CA GLY A 140 -14.70 -9.52 2.35
C GLY A 140 -13.31 -10.15 2.33
N LYS A 141 -12.49 -9.71 1.38
CA LYS A 141 -11.11 -10.16 1.21
C LYS A 141 -10.14 -9.03 1.57
N LEU A 142 -9.09 -9.39 2.29
CA LEU A 142 -7.96 -8.51 2.58
C LEU A 142 -6.75 -9.00 1.79
N ILE A 143 -6.19 -8.13 0.95
CA ILE A 143 -4.96 -8.39 0.19
C ILE A 143 -3.90 -7.44 0.70
N VAL A 144 -2.77 -8.00 1.05
CA VAL A 144 -1.63 -7.23 1.56
C VAL A 144 -0.36 -7.72 0.89
N THR A 145 0.47 -6.80 0.47
CA THR A 145 1.81 -7.11 -0.02
C THR A 145 2.86 -6.29 0.71
N SER A 146 4.06 -6.81 0.73
CA SER A 146 5.25 -6.15 1.27
C SER A 146 6.49 -6.69 0.56
N PRO A 147 7.59 -5.93 0.46
CA PRO A 147 8.84 -6.44 -0.07
C PRO A 147 9.28 -7.69 0.67
N ASN A 148 9.61 -8.75 -0.07
CA ASN A 148 10.17 -9.94 0.53
C ASN A 148 11.67 -9.77 0.75
N TRP A 149 12.07 -9.67 2.00
CA TRP A 149 13.47 -9.50 2.41
C TRP A 149 14.23 -10.83 2.57
N THR A 150 13.54 -11.98 2.51
CA THR A 150 14.15 -13.32 2.61
C THR A 150 14.54 -13.89 1.25
N ASN A 151 15.11 -13.08 0.38
CA ASN A 151 15.63 -13.48 -0.91
C ASN A 151 17.06 -12.93 -1.12
N PRO A 152 17.82 -13.40 -2.11
CA PRO A 152 19.20 -12.96 -2.34
C PRO A 152 19.35 -11.45 -2.46
N ARG A 153 18.40 -10.76 -3.11
CA ARG A 153 18.41 -9.30 -3.24
C ARG A 153 18.25 -8.61 -1.88
N GLY A 154 17.33 -9.10 -1.05
CA GLY A 154 17.11 -8.57 0.29
C GLY A 154 18.36 -8.70 1.15
N TYR A 155 19.02 -9.87 1.15
CA TYR A 155 20.26 -10.09 1.87
C TYR A 155 21.40 -9.19 1.38
N ILE A 156 21.56 -9.02 0.07
CA ILE A 156 22.57 -8.12 -0.50
C ILE A 156 22.33 -6.68 -0.06
N LEU A 157 21.09 -6.19 -0.16
CA LEU A 157 20.74 -4.83 0.24
C LEU A 157 20.97 -4.59 1.73
N MET A 158 20.55 -5.53 2.59
CA MET A 158 20.79 -5.45 4.02
C MET A 158 22.27 -5.48 4.38
N THR A 159 23.06 -6.33 3.70
CA THR A 159 24.51 -6.37 3.88
C THR A 159 25.17 -5.04 3.49
N LEU A 160 24.82 -4.50 2.34
CA LEU A 160 25.34 -3.20 1.89
C LEU A 160 24.98 -2.07 2.86
N TRP A 161 23.77 -2.07 3.36
CA TRP A 161 23.31 -1.09 4.36
C TRP A 161 24.09 -1.20 5.68
N HIS A 162 24.11 -2.40 6.29
CA HIS A 162 24.64 -2.58 7.64
C HIS A 162 26.15 -2.61 7.71
N LEU A 163 26.85 -3.16 6.69
CA LEU A 163 28.30 -3.30 6.72
C LEU A 163 29.03 -2.16 5.99
N PHE A 164 28.41 -1.58 4.97
CA PHE A 164 29.08 -0.59 4.11
C PHE A 164 28.42 0.79 4.16
N ASN A 165 27.39 0.96 4.98
CA ASN A 165 26.62 2.20 5.07
C ASN A 165 26.24 2.77 3.68
N ALA A 166 25.88 1.86 2.76
CA ALA A 166 25.54 2.25 1.40
C ALA A 166 24.30 3.16 1.42
N PRO A 167 24.22 4.17 0.55
CA PRO A 167 23.12 5.12 0.51
C PRO A 167 21.86 4.51 -0.11
N ILE A 168 21.38 3.42 0.50
CA ILE A 168 20.13 2.74 0.12
C ILE A 168 19.03 3.34 0.98
N THR A 169 18.02 3.91 0.36
CA THR A 169 16.87 4.44 1.09
C THR A 169 15.97 3.29 1.51
N LEU A 170 16.15 2.82 2.72
CA LEU A 170 15.25 1.88 3.37
C LEU A 170 14.26 2.70 4.20
N ALA A 171 13.09 2.99 3.66
CA ALA A 171 11.99 3.63 4.38
C ALA A 171 11.17 2.62 5.18
N ASP A 172 11.49 1.33 5.05
CA ASP A 172 10.78 0.24 5.71
C ASP A 172 11.09 0.22 7.20
N LEU A 173 10.05 0.23 8.03
CA LEU A 173 10.16 0.04 9.47
C LEU A 173 10.17 -1.44 9.85
N HIS A 174 9.65 -2.29 8.97
CA HIS A 174 9.50 -3.72 9.17
C HIS A 174 9.99 -4.50 7.95
N TYR A 175 10.82 -5.50 8.20
CA TYR A 175 11.36 -6.44 7.20
C TYR A 175 10.55 -7.73 7.24
N GLN A 176 9.33 -7.68 6.71
CA GLN A 176 8.38 -8.78 6.80
C GLN A 176 8.77 -9.96 5.91
N THR A 177 8.49 -11.15 6.41
CA THR A 177 8.72 -12.43 5.75
C THR A 177 7.39 -13.15 5.49
N PRO A 178 7.33 -14.16 4.61
CA PRO A 178 6.15 -15.00 4.47
C PRO A 178 5.65 -15.62 5.78
N VAL A 179 6.57 -15.95 6.70
CA VAL A 179 6.24 -16.49 8.02
C VAL A 179 5.52 -15.46 8.89
N ASP A 180 5.92 -14.18 8.80
CA ASP A 180 5.24 -13.11 9.53
C ASP A 180 3.79 -12.95 9.05
N PHE A 181 3.55 -13.00 7.73
CA PHE A 181 2.20 -12.96 7.17
C PHE A 181 1.35 -14.17 7.59
N GLN A 182 1.91 -15.38 7.64
CA GLN A 182 1.21 -16.56 8.17
C GLN A 182 0.84 -16.35 9.65
N ASN A 183 1.75 -15.80 10.45
CA ASN A 183 1.49 -15.49 11.85
C ASN A 183 0.43 -14.39 12.02
N TYR A 184 0.44 -13.39 11.17
CA TYR A 184 -0.61 -12.35 11.15
C TYR A 184 -1.97 -12.97 10.80
N ALA A 185 -2.06 -13.78 9.76
CA ALA A 185 -3.29 -14.48 9.37
C ALA A 185 -3.84 -15.33 10.52
N LYS A 186 -3.00 -16.16 11.17
CA LYS A 186 -3.36 -16.92 12.37
C LYS A 186 -3.93 -16.04 13.49
N LYS A 187 -3.23 -14.95 13.84
CA LYS A 187 -3.66 -14.03 14.91
C LYS A 187 -4.94 -13.27 14.55
N LEU A 188 -5.25 -13.15 13.28
CA LEU A 188 -6.48 -12.55 12.78
C LEU A 188 -7.61 -13.57 12.64
N GLY A 189 -7.34 -14.88 12.74
CA GLY A 189 -8.33 -15.92 12.45
C GLY A 189 -8.78 -15.89 10.97
N MET A 190 -7.78 -15.81 10.08
CA MET A 190 -7.96 -15.76 8.60
C MET A 190 -7.18 -16.90 7.97
#